data_346e85231bf92f3d5422e4797fe02978
#
_entry.id   346e85231bf92f3d5422e4797fe02978
#
_cell.length_a   1.000
_cell.length_b   1.000
_cell.length_c   1.000
_cell.angle_alpha   90.00
_cell.angle_beta   90.00
_cell.angle_gamma   90.00
#
_symmetry.space_group_name_H-M   'P 1'
#
loop_
_entity.id
_entity.type
_entity.pdbx_description
1 polymer ?
#
loop_
_entity_poly.entity_id
_entity_poly.type
_entity_poly.pdbx_seq_one_letter_code
_entity_poly.pdbx_strand_id
1 'polypeptide(L)'
;MARYHKLGKIPQKRHVQFRNSEGKLYSEELISTIGFDSVYSLVYHCNIPTAVREIEEPYSVAPEIAHPENIKSRKYFGFEVKAEDDYLDSRKTLMVNSDCQISLAAPRKSMKDYFYKNATADEVIFVHKGGGVMHSLYGDLSFATGDYVVIPRGTIYQL
;
A
#
# COMPACT_ATOMS: atom_id res chain seq x y z
N MET A 1 -14.58 -11.94 17.99
CA MET A 1 -15.45 -10.86 18.50
C MET A 1 -15.25 -9.63 17.62
N ALA A 2 -16.28 -9.13 16.95
CA ALA A 2 -16.16 -7.94 16.09
C ALA A 2 -15.79 -6.72 16.93
N ARG A 3 -14.76 -5.99 16.52
CA ARG A 3 -14.38 -4.71 17.12
C ARG A 3 -14.85 -3.60 16.22
N TYR A 4 -15.64 -2.68 16.75
CA TYR A 4 -16.08 -1.51 16.01
C TYR A 4 -15.18 -0.33 16.37
N HIS A 5 -14.46 0.20 15.39
CA HIS A 5 -13.72 1.44 15.54
C HIS A 5 -14.65 2.62 15.33
N LYS A 6 -14.45 3.69 16.11
CA LYS A 6 -15.25 4.93 15.99
C LYS A 6 -14.75 5.87 14.88
N LEU A 7 -13.98 5.34 13.94
CA LEU A 7 -13.50 6.10 12.78
C LEU A 7 -14.49 5.92 11.62
N GLY A 8 -14.84 7.02 10.99
CA GLY A 8 -15.81 7.04 9.88
C GLY A 8 -17.27 7.06 10.34
N LYS A 9 -18.17 6.82 9.40
CA LYS A 9 -19.63 6.78 9.65
C LYS A 9 -20.03 5.38 10.06
N ILE A 10 -20.23 5.16 11.34
CA ILE A 10 -20.69 3.88 11.86
C ILE A 10 -22.21 3.92 11.99
N PRO A 11 -22.96 3.05 11.28
CA PRO A 11 -24.41 3.03 11.37
C PRO A 11 -24.87 2.50 12.74
N GLN A 12 -25.98 3.03 13.23
CA GLN A 12 -26.59 2.58 14.49
C GLN A 12 -27.20 1.19 14.37
N LYS A 13 -27.63 0.79 13.15
CA LYS A 13 -28.20 -0.52 12.86
C LYS A 13 -27.19 -1.38 12.07
N ARG A 14 -27.14 -2.67 12.35
CA ARG A 14 -26.22 -3.61 11.68
C ARG A 14 -26.51 -3.86 10.20
N HIS A 15 -27.76 -3.64 9.77
CA HIS A 15 -28.18 -3.81 8.38
C HIS A 15 -28.60 -2.45 7.83
N VAL A 16 -27.67 -1.77 7.15
CA VAL A 16 -27.92 -0.47 6.53
C VAL A 16 -27.53 -0.57 5.07
N GLN A 17 -28.41 -0.08 4.21
CA GLN A 17 -28.12 0.12 2.81
C GLN A 17 -27.51 1.50 2.62
N PHE A 18 -26.31 1.55 2.07
CA PHE A 18 -25.68 2.80 1.67
C PHE A 18 -25.99 3.08 0.20
N ARG A 19 -26.53 4.28 -0.05
CA ARG A 19 -26.90 4.72 -1.40
C ARG A 19 -26.21 6.05 -1.71
N ASN A 20 -25.89 6.23 -3.00
CA ASN A 20 -25.38 7.48 -3.51
C ASN A 20 -26.51 8.53 -3.63
N SER A 21 -26.19 9.75 -4.10
CA SER A 21 -27.15 10.84 -4.31
C SER A 21 -28.24 10.50 -5.31
N GLU A 22 -28.03 9.54 -6.20
CA GLU A 22 -29.00 9.06 -7.19
C GLU A 22 -29.88 7.92 -6.68
N GLY A 23 -29.71 7.54 -5.40
CA GLY A 23 -30.44 6.42 -4.79
C GLY A 23 -29.94 5.03 -5.17
N LYS A 24 -28.84 4.91 -5.92
CA LYS A 24 -28.22 3.65 -6.28
C LYS A 24 -27.37 3.11 -5.12
N LEU A 25 -27.41 1.80 -4.89
CA LEU A 25 -26.57 1.15 -3.89
C LEU A 25 -25.09 1.26 -4.27
N TYR A 26 -24.25 1.53 -3.26
CA TYR A 26 -22.81 1.34 -3.40
C TYR A 26 -22.46 -0.14 -3.50
N SER A 27 -21.36 -0.44 -4.18
CA SER A 27 -20.78 -1.79 -4.23
C SER A 27 -19.99 -2.07 -2.95
N GLU A 28 -20.22 -3.23 -2.34
CA GLU A 28 -19.54 -3.63 -1.12
C GLU A 28 -18.30 -4.47 -1.43
N GLU A 29 -17.24 -4.27 -0.66
CA GLU A 29 -16.04 -5.09 -0.66
C GLU A 29 -15.67 -5.44 0.78
N LEU A 30 -15.42 -6.72 1.04
CA LEU A 30 -14.85 -7.19 2.30
C LEU A 30 -13.34 -7.26 2.15
N ILE A 31 -12.62 -6.50 2.96
CA ILE A 31 -11.16 -6.47 2.97
C ILE A 31 -10.64 -7.07 4.27
N SER A 32 -9.75 -8.05 4.14
CA SER A 32 -9.09 -8.71 5.26
C SER A 32 -7.69 -9.15 4.85
N THR A 33 -6.79 -9.28 5.81
CA THR A 33 -5.45 -9.84 5.60
C THR A 33 -5.40 -11.37 5.72
N ILE A 34 -6.47 -12.00 6.26
CA ILE A 34 -6.55 -13.43 6.56
C ILE A 34 -7.86 -14.03 6.02
N GLY A 35 -8.27 -13.64 4.83
CA GLY A 35 -9.52 -14.13 4.23
C GLY A 35 -10.75 -13.72 5.04
N PHE A 36 -11.63 -14.68 5.38
CA PHE A 36 -12.87 -14.42 6.11
C PHE A 36 -12.73 -14.52 7.64
N ASP A 37 -11.51 -14.60 8.15
CA ASP A 37 -11.21 -14.70 9.56
C ASP A 37 -10.58 -13.43 10.12
N SER A 38 -10.55 -13.31 11.48
CA SER A 38 -9.91 -12.23 12.21
C SER A 38 -10.57 -10.86 12.00
N VAL A 39 -9.79 -9.81 11.80
CA VAL A 39 -10.27 -8.45 11.63
C VAL A 39 -10.48 -8.17 10.14
N TYR A 40 -11.66 -7.70 9.80
CA TYR A 40 -12.01 -7.32 8.44
C TYR A 40 -12.74 -5.97 8.41
N SER A 41 -12.71 -5.34 7.26
CA SER A 41 -13.43 -4.08 6.98
C SER A 41 -14.39 -4.29 5.82
N LEU A 42 -15.56 -3.66 5.91
CA LEU A 42 -16.46 -3.48 4.78
C LEU A 42 -16.23 -2.09 4.21
N VAL A 43 -15.88 -2.04 2.94
CA VAL A 43 -15.63 -0.80 2.20
C VAL A 43 -16.68 -0.66 1.11
N TYR A 44 -17.17 0.56 0.90
CA TYR A 44 -18.23 0.88 -0.04
C TYR A 44 -17.68 1.70 -1.19
N HIS A 45 -17.88 1.24 -2.41
CA HIS A 45 -17.35 1.85 -3.62
C HIS A 45 -18.44 2.42 -4.53
N CYS A 46 -18.16 3.54 -5.18
CA CYS A 46 -19.01 4.10 -6.21
C CYS A 46 -19.07 3.23 -7.46
N ASN A 47 -18.01 2.46 -7.72
CA ASN A 47 -17.90 1.52 -8.84
C ASN A 47 -17.68 0.10 -8.30
N ILE A 48 -17.90 -0.90 -9.14
CA ILE A 48 -17.63 -2.30 -8.78
C ILE A 48 -16.10 -2.48 -8.61
N PRO A 49 -15.60 -2.84 -7.42
CA PRO A 49 -14.16 -2.90 -7.15
C PRO A 49 -13.42 -4.01 -7.91
N THR A 50 -14.16 -5.03 -8.36
CA THR A 50 -13.62 -6.16 -9.14
C THR A 50 -13.71 -5.98 -10.65
N ALA A 51 -14.23 -4.85 -11.13
CA ALA A 51 -14.34 -4.58 -12.56
C ALA A 51 -12.96 -4.28 -13.16
N VAL A 52 -12.45 -5.20 -13.97
CA VAL A 52 -11.24 -5.00 -14.77
C VAL A 52 -11.65 -4.40 -16.10
N ARG A 53 -11.09 -3.26 -16.48
CA ARG A 53 -11.33 -2.60 -17.77
C ARG A 53 -10.29 -2.99 -18.80
N GLU A 54 -9.03 -3.02 -18.38
CA GLU A 54 -7.87 -3.27 -19.23
C GLU A 54 -6.77 -3.92 -18.41
N ILE A 55 -5.97 -4.74 -19.06
CA ILE A 55 -4.78 -5.37 -18.48
C ILE A 55 -3.64 -5.11 -19.44
N GLU A 56 -2.60 -4.46 -18.96
CA GLU A 56 -1.36 -4.25 -19.71
C GLU A 56 -0.46 -5.50 -19.65
N GLU A 57 0.56 -5.53 -20.50
CA GLU A 57 1.54 -6.61 -20.48
C GLU A 57 2.27 -6.67 -19.12
N PRO A 58 2.32 -7.86 -18.51
CA PRO A 58 2.99 -8.00 -17.22
C PRO A 58 4.51 -7.89 -17.35
N TYR A 59 5.16 -7.30 -16.36
CA TYR A 59 6.60 -7.26 -16.26
C TYR A 59 7.10 -7.80 -14.92
N SER A 60 8.34 -8.30 -14.90
CA SER A 60 8.93 -8.80 -13.66
C SER A 60 9.38 -7.66 -12.76
N VAL A 61 8.97 -7.71 -11.49
CA VAL A 61 9.45 -6.84 -10.40
C VAL A 61 10.42 -7.57 -9.47
N ALA A 62 10.84 -8.77 -9.84
CA ALA A 62 11.79 -9.55 -9.05
C ALA A 62 13.14 -8.82 -8.98
N PRO A 63 13.74 -8.68 -7.78
CA PRO A 63 15.05 -8.06 -7.65
C PRO A 63 16.14 -8.94 -8.26
N GLU A 64 17.13 -8.30 -8.87
CA GLU A 64 18.36 -8.99 -9.26
C GLU A 64 19.16 -9.37 -8.02
N ILE A 65 19.52 -10.65 -7.90
CA ILE A 65 20.26 -11.17 -6.76
C ILE A 65 21.74 -11.30 -7.12
N ALA A 66 22.59 -10.55 -6.41
CA ALA A 66 24.01 -10.76 -6.50
C ALA A 66 24.40 -12.02 -5.72
N HIS A 67 25.06 -12.96 -6.39
CA HIS A 67 25.60 -14.18 -5.79
C HIS A 67 27.10 -14.02 -5.50
N PRO A 68 27.48 -13.47 -4.33
CA PRO A 68 28.88 -13.30 -4.00
C PRO A 68 29.53 -14.67 -3.73
N GLU A 69 30.69 -14.92 -4.29
CA GLU A 69 31.47 -16.16 -4.06
C GLU A 69 31.84 -16.35 -2.59
N ASN A 70 31.97 -15.26 -1.83
CA ASN A 70 32.34 -15.27 -0.42
C ASN A 70 31.43 -14.35 0.41
N ILE A 71 31.09 -14.80 1.61
CA ILE A 71 30.42 -13.97 2.61
C ILE A 71 31.42 -12.96 3.13
N LYS A 72 31.12 -11.66 2.95
CA LYS A 72 31.93 -10.54 3.42
C LYS A 72 31.06 -9.51 4.11
N SER A 73 31.60 -8.84 5.14
CA SER A 73 30.97 -7.64 5.69
C SER A 73 30.89 -6.55 4.62
N ARG A 74 29.73 -5.92 4.48
CA ARG A 74 29.49 -4.87 3.49
C ARG A 74 28.83 -3.68 4.14
N LYS A 75 29.19 -2.50 3.69
CA LYS A 75 28.54 -1.24 4.04
C LYS A 75 27.94 -0.64 2.78
N TYR A 76 26.69 -0.27 2.85
CA TYR A 76 25.99 0.42 1.77
C TYR A 76 25.75 1.89 2.15
N PHE A 77 26.00 2.80 1.21
CA PHE A 77 25.76 4.23 1.37
C PHE A 77 24.35 4.55 0.88
N GLY A 78 23.34 4.26 1.72
CA GLY A 78 21.94 4.39 1.33
C GLY A 78 21.51 5.80 0.92
N PHE A 79 22.18 6.84 1.46
CA PHE A 79 21.89 8.22 1.09
C PHE A 79 22.38 8.63 -0.31
N GLU A 80 23.14 7.78 -0.96
CA GLU A 80 23.57 7.96 -2.36
C GLU A 80 22.57 7.36 -3.36
N VAL A 81 21.45 6.82 -2.88
CA VAL A 81 20.36 6.36 -3.76
C VAL A 81 19.88 7.54 -4.61
N LYS A 82 19.94 7.34 -5.91
CA LYS A 82 19.58 8.36 -6.89
C LYS A 82 18.08 8.64 -6.80
N ALA A 83 17.73 9.90 -6.59
CA ALA A 83 16.35 10.33 -6.58
C ALA A 83 15.74 10.27 -7.98
N GLU A 84 14.52 9.76 -8.09
CA GLU A 84 13.73 9.69 -9.32
C GLU A 84 12.38 10.37 -9.13
N ASP A 85 11.66 10.64 -10.21
CA ASP A 85 10.41 11.38 -10.12
C ASP A 85 9.32 10.53 -9.45
N ASP A 86 9.15 9.30 -9.85
CA ASP A 86 8.13 8.40 -9.34
C ASP A 86 8.58 7.60 -8.11
N TYR A 87 7.63 7.26 -7.22
CA TYR A 87 7.91 6.47 -6.01
C TYR A 87 8.40 5.07 -6.32
N LEU A 88 7.72 4.36 -7.23
CA LEU A 88 8.07 2.97 -7.56
C LEU A 88 9.40 2.91 -8.32
N ASP A 89 9.64 3.84 -9.23
CA ASP A 89 10.90 3.92 -9.97
C ASP A 89 12.08 4.26 -9.05
N SER A 90 11.84 5.12 -8.04
CA SER A 90 12.88 5.49 -7.07
C SER A 90 13.21 4.39 -6.07
N ARG A 91 12.34 3.37 -5.94
CA ARG A 91 12.49 2.29 -4.95
C ARG A 91 13.53 1.27 -5.42
N LYS A 92 14.70 1.30 -4.78
CA LYS A 92 15.82 0.40 -5.08
C LYS A 92 15.99 -0.64 -3.97
N THR A 93 15.91 -1.92 -4.31
CA THR A 93 16.13 -3.03 -3.38
C THR A 93 17.60 -3.13 -3.04
N LEU A 94 17.93 -3.13 -1.76
CA LEU A 94 19.29 -3.27 -1.24
C LEU A 94 19.58 -4.66 -0.73
N MET A 95 18.62 -5.26 -0.05
CA MET A 95 18.75 -6.59 0.54
C MET A 95 17.44 -7.34 0.38
N VAL A 96 17.55 -8.62 0.12
CA VAL A 96 16.42 -9.53 -0.04
C VAL A 96 16.79 -10.93 0.42
N ASN A 97 15.84 -11.62 1.04
CA ASN A 97 15.89 -13.05 1.30
C ASN A 97 14.50 -13.66 1.02
N SER A 98 14.27 -14.92 1.43
CA SER A 98 12.98 -15.60 1.25
C SER A 98 11.82 -14.93 2.00
N ASP A 99 12.08 -14.16 3.04
CA ASP A 99 11.07 -13.68 3.98
C ASP A 99 10.84 -12.18 3.88
N CYS A 100 11.86 -11.40 3.54
CA CYS A 100 11.76 -9.95 3.52
C CYS A 100 12.68 -9.29 2.48
N GLN A 101 12.32 -8.05 2.17
CA GLN A 101 13.07 -7.18 1.27
C GLN A 101 13.25 -5.81 1.95
N ILE A 102 14.47 -5.27 1.87
CA ILE A 102 14.78 -3.92 2.31
C ILE A 102 15.10 -3.06 1.09
N SER A 103 14.37 -1.99 0.94
CA SER A 103 14.52 -1.04 -0.17
C SER A 103 14.68 0.38 0.34
N LEU A 104 15.28 1.23 -0.47
CA LEU A 104 15.30 2.68 -0.28
C LEU A 104 14.54 3.33 -1.44
N ALA A 105 13.83 4.39 -1.13
CA ALA A 105 13.13 5.20 -2.12
C ALA A 105 13.42 6.69 -1.88
N ALA A 106 13.59 7.45 -2.95
CA ALA A 106 13.80 8.88 -2.93
C ALA A 106 12.97 9.56 -4.04
N PRO A 107 11.64 9.56 -3.94
CA PRO A 107 10.78 10.19 -4.93
C PRO A 107 10.89 11.72 -4.86
N ARG A 108 10.88 12.37 -6.03
CA ARG A 108 10.84 13.84 -6.14
C ARG A 108 9.43 14.38 -6.27
N LYS A 109 8.49 13.53 -6.72
CA LYS A 109 7.09 13.89 -6.98
C LYS A 109 6.17 12.88 -6.30
N SER A 110 4.95 13.31 -6.05
CA SER A 110 3.87 12.41 -5.64
C SER A 110 3.52 11.47 -6.78
N MET A 111 3.03 10.28 -6.43
CA MET A 111 2.40 9.38 -7.38
C MET A 111 1.23 10.10 -8.06
N LYS A 112 1.09 9.97 -9.38
CA LYS A 112 0.01 10.56 -10.16
C LYS A 112 -0.60 9.52 -11.09
N ASP A 113 -1.88 9.67 -11.31
CA ASP A 113 -2.64 8.92 -12.31
C ASP A 113 -2.71 7.40 -12.09
N TYR A 114 -2.19 6.89 -10.98
CA TYR A 114 -2.28 5.49 -10.59
C TYR A 114 -2.28 5.29 -9.09
N PHE A 115 -2.80 4.15 -8.67
CA PHE A 115 -2.68 3.62 -7.32
C PHE A 115 -1.83 2.34 -7.36
N TYR A 116 -1.11 2.08 -6.28
CA TYR A 116 -0.29 0.89 -6.14
C TYR A 116 -0.89 -0.06 -5.09
N LYS A 117 -0.69 -1.35 -5.31
CA LYS A 117 -1.04 -2.40 -4.37
C LYS A 117 0.04 -3.47 -4.32
N ASN A 118 0.60 -3.72 -3.14
CA ASN A 118 1.41 -4.90 -2.90
C ASN A 118 0.50 -6.06 -2.47
N ALA A 119 0.34 -7.06 -3.33
CA ALA A 119 -0.53 -8.20 -3.05
C ALA A 119 0.22 -9.37 -2.36
N THR A 120 1.54 -9.30 -2.24
CA THR A 120 2.38 -10.40 -1.76
C THR A 120 2.93 -10.20 -0.36
N ALA A 121 3.12 -8.94 0.07
CA ALA A 121 3.74 -8.63 1.37
C ALA A 121 3.11 -7.41 2.03
N ASP A 122 3.21 -7.34 3.35
CA ASP A 122 3.00 -6.10 4.10
C ASP A 122 4.19 -5.16 3.85
N GLU A 123 3.93 -3.85 3.85
CA GLU A 123 4.98 -2.85 3.69
C GLU A 123 5.11 -2.01 4.96
N VAL A 124 6.34 -1.75 5.37
CA VAL A 124 6.67 -0.83 6.46
C VAL A 124 7.59 0.25 5.91
N ILE A 125 7.10 1.46 5.84
CA ILE A 125 7.83 2.62 5.33
C ILE A 125 8.30 3.47 6.51
N PHE A 126 9.61 3.59 6.71
CA PHE A 126 10.17 4.58 7.60
C PHE A 126 10.44 5.88 6.83
N VAL A 127 9.83 6.97 7.27
CA VAL A 127 9.98 8.29 6.65
C VAL A 127 11.24 8.97 7.20
N HIS A 128 12.36 8.79 6.51
CA HIS A 128 13.63 9.37 6.93
C HIS A 128 13.67 10.89 6.76
N LYS A 129 13.08 11.41 5.66
CA LYS A 129 13.05 12.84 5.35
C LYS A 129 11.82 13.16 4.51
N GLY A 130 11.19 14.29 4.80
CA GLY A 130 9.99 14.75 4.09
C GLY A 130 8.71 14.35 4.78
N GLY A 131 7.64 14.28 4.02
CA GLY A 131 6.30 13.93 4.49
C GLY A 131 5.29 14.05 3.37
N GLY A 132 4.08 13.66 3.63
CA GLY A 132 3.01 13.68 2.66
C GLY A 132 1.68 13.17 3.20
N VAL A 133 0.83 12.78 2.28
CA VAL A 133 -0.45 12.14 2.59
C VAL A 133 -0.52 10.84 1.79
N MET A 134 -0.80 9.75 2.47
CA MET A 134 -1.17 8.49 1.84
C MET A 134 -2.68 8.47 1.65
N HIS A 135 -3.13 8.45 0.40
CA HIS A 135 -4.52 8.20 0.05
C HIS A 135 -4.74 6.70 -0.09
N SER A 136 -5.74 6.17 0.58
CA SER A 136 -6.04 4.73 0.54
C SER A 136 -7.53 4.44 0.56
N LEU A 137 -7.90 3.17 0.42
CA LEU A 137 -9.29 2.71 0.58
C LEU A 137 -9.85 2.99 1.98
N TYR A 138 -8.98 3.20 2.98
CA TYR A 138 -9.37 3.48 4.36
C TYR A 138 -9.42 4.98 4.69
N GLY A 139 -9.11 5.83 3.72
CA GLY A 139 -9.02 7.29 3.86
C GLY A 139 -7.60 7.81 3.77
N ASP A 140 -7.44 9.06 4.15
CA ASP A 140 -6.19 9.79 4.07
C ASP A 140 -5.41 9.67 5.39
N LEU A 141 -4.12 9.37 5.28
CA LEU A 141 -3.19 9.29 6.39
C LEU A 141 -2.01 10.23 6.12
N SER A 142 -1.90 11.28 6.93
CA SER A 142 -0.73 12.17 6.89
C SER A 142 0.46 11.51 7.56
N PHE A 143 1.66 11.71 7.00
CA PHE A 143 2.91 11.22 7.55
C PHE A 143 4.01 12.28 7.44
N ALA A 144 4.99 12.22 8.34
CA ALA A 144 6.10 13.16 8.42
C ALA A 144 7.42 12.43 8.74
N THR A 145 8.52 13.17 8.71
CA THR A 145 9.84 12.66 9.09
C THR A 145 9.80 12.01 10.48
N GLY A 146 10.28 10.79 10.58
CA GLY A 146 10.31 9.98 11.80
C GLY A 146 9.17 9.00 11.95
N ASP A 147 8.13 9.09 11.12
CA ASP A 147 6.99 8.19 11.16
C ASP A 147 7.30 6.82 10.53
N TYR A 148 6.59 5.82 11.02
CA TYR A 148 6.44 4.52 10.38
C TYR A 148 5.03 4.39 9.81
N VAL A 149 4.92 4.19 8.50
CA VAL A 149 3.67 3.87 7.83
C VAL A 149 3.62 2.38 7.58
N VAL A 150 2.65 1.71 8.19
CA VAL A 150 2.44 0.25 8.03
C VAL A 150 1.26 0.04 7.11
N ILE A 151 1.52 -0.62 5.99
CA ILE A 151 0.54 -0.86 4.93
C ILE A 151 0.34 -2.37 4.80
N PRO A 152 -0.81 -2.89 5.26
CA PRO A 152 -1.11 -4.31 5.10
C PRO A 152 -1.18 -4.71 3.62
N ARG A 153 -0.73 -5.91 3.34
CA ARG A 153 -0.82 -6.53 2.01
C ARG A 153 -2.23 -6.39 1.42
N GLY A 154 -2.32 -6.09 0.14
CA GLY A 154 -3.59 -5.89 -0.54
C GLY A 154 -4.21 -4.49 -0.41
N THR A 155 -3.63 -3.61 0.42
CA THR A 155 -4.08 -2.22 0.51
C THR A 155 -3.73 -1.47 -0.77
N ILE A 156 -4.72 -0.82 -1.36
CA ILE A 156 -4.53 0.08 -2.50
C ILE A 156 -4.23 1.47 -1.96
N TYR A 157 -3.12 2.06 -2.38
CA TYR A 157 -2.70 3.38 -1.91
C TYR A 157 -1.96 4.21 -2.96
N GLN A 158 -1.86 5.51 -2.69
CA GLN A 158 -1.10 6.50 -3.45
C GLN A 158 -0.39 7.44 -2.46
N LEU A 159 0.87 7.79 -2.73
CA LEU A 159 1.70 8.70 -1.94
C LEU A 159 1.94 10.02 -2.65
#